data_8fce2862329df31e40da94c979ec4751
#
_entry.id   8fce2862329df31e40da94c979ec4751
#
_cell.length_a   1.000
_cell.length_b   1.000
_cell.length_c   1.000
_cell.angle_alpha   90.00
_cell.angle_beta   90.00
_cell.angle_gamma   90.00
#
_symmetry.space_group_name_H-M   'P 1'
#
loop_
_entity.id
_entity.type
_entity.pdbx_description
1 polymer ?
#
loop_
_entity_poly.entity_id
_entity_poly.type
_entity_poly.pdbx_seq_one_letter_code
_entity_poly.pdbx_strand_id
1 'polypeptide(L)'
;FYIFRYHEQTEIIDNITDVYGSPQRNSYLQYISFKFYLIELSPGLLQVFIESPPKSLKQFVSTLRRAFLGAFSFDAVKLDVYEWYKRFKDFSGVTRVRILKAQSSIINIDDDSSFRIAVESSSNAIVQMERVVMDRKLSLDKLKLSFFYQHTERVVELSGAFNIILSGWSAVESLTFIMSVRSCESI
;
A
#
# COMPACT_ATOMS: atom_id res chain seq x y z
N PHE A 1 6.57 1.31 -18.61
CA PHE A 1 5.83 2.24 -17.74
C PHE A 1 6.26 3.69 -17.96
N TYR A 2 5.36 4.62 -17.64
CA TYR A 2 5.60 6.06 -17.76
C TYR A 2 5.71 6.67 -16.37
N ILE A 3 6.59 7.66 -16.19
CA ILE A 3 6.83 8.35 -14.92
C ILE A 3 6.31 9.77 -15.05
N PHE A 4 5.48 10.19 -14.10
CA PHE A 4 4.91 11.51 -14.03
C PHE A 4 5.15 12.13 -12.66
N ARG A 5 5.04 13.45 -12.58
CA ARG A 5 5.01 14.19 -11.33
C ARG A 5 3.73 15.01 -11.26
N TYR A 6 3.02 14.85 -10.16
CA TYR A 6 1.86 15.66 -9.85
C TYR A 6 2.26 16.81 -8.95
N HIS A 7 1.72 17.99 -9.24
CA HIS A 7 1.86 19.19 -8.42
C HIS A 7 0.48 19.80 -8.23
N GLU A 8 0.17 20.16 -7.01
CA GLU A 8 -1.06 20.85 -6.64
C GLU A 8 -0.74 21.98 -5.68
N GLN A 9 -1.40 23.10 -5.88
CA GLN A 9 -1.41 24.24 -4.98
C GLN A 9 -2.85 24.48 -4.54
N THR A 10 -3.09 24.52 -3.25
CA THR A 10 -4.40 24.78 -2.66
C THR A 10 -4.29 25.90 -1.64
N GLU A 11 -5.17 26.87 -1.71
CA GLU A 11 -5.31 27.86 -0.64
C GLU A 11 -6.14 27.25 0.48
N ILE A 12 -5.58 27.18 1.66
CA ILE A 12 -6.25 26.77 2.90
C ILE A 12 -6.66 28.01 3.65
N ILE A 13 -7.92 28.08 4.02
CA ILE A 13 -8.50 29.17 4.80
C ILE A 13 -8.89 28.61 6.17
N ASP A 14 -8.19 29.04 7.19
CA ASP A 14 -8.48 28.70 8.58
C ASP A 14 -9.24 29.85 9.24
N ASN A 15 -10.46 29.56 9.71
CA ASN A 15 -11.21 30.46 10.57
C ASN A 15 -10.88 30.10 12.02
N ILE A 16 -10.09 30.94 12.68
CA ILE A 16 -9.72 30.76 14.07
C ILE A 16 -10.39 31.84 14.92
N THR A 17 -10.65 31.52 16.18
CA THR A 17 -11.13 32.50 17.15
C THR A 17 -9.95 32.86 18.06
N ASP A 18 -9.66 34.13 18.20
CA ASP A 18 -8.61 34.59 19.10
C ASP A 18 -9.00 34.39 20.58
N VAL A 19 -8.06 34.65 21.47
CA VAL A 19 -8.27 34.51 22.93
C VAL A 19 -9.36 35.42 23.49
N TYR A 20 -9.77 36.42 22.74
CA TYR A 20 -10.82 37.38 23.10
C TYR A 20 -12.17 37.05 22.45
N GLY A 21 -12.27 35.94 21.70
CA GLY A 21 -13.49 35.53 21.03
C GLY A 21 -13.72 36.19 19.67
N SER A 22 -12.77 36.96 19.13
CA SER A 22 -12.90 37.60 17.83
C SER A 22 -12.51 36.65 16.71
N PRO A 23 -13.34 36.51 15.64
CA PRO A 23 -13.01 35.65 14.51
C PRO A 23 -11.86 36.25 13.70
N GLN A 24 -10.86 35.42 13.43
CA GLN A 24 -9.75 35.74 12.54
C GLN A 24 -9.72 34.77 11.39
N ARG A 25 -9.41 35.26 10.19
CA ARG A 25 -9.27 34.46 8.98
C ARG A 25 -7.82 34.50 8.53
N ASN A 26 -7.19 33.33 8.60
CA ASN A 26 -5.83 33.16 8.08
C ASN A 26 -5.91 32.35 6.79
N SER A 27 -5.13 32.74 5.77
CA SER A 27 -4.97 31.93 4.58
C SER A 27 -3.49 31.62 4.35
N TYR A 28 -3.22 30.39 3.88
CA TYR A 28 -1.90 29.97 3.47
C TYR A 28 -1.97 29.02 2.28
N LEU A 29 -0.90 28.94 1.53
CA LEU A 29 -0.82 28.05 0.37
C LEU A 29 -0.21 26.71 0.82
N GLN A 30 -0.94 25.64 0.55
CA GLN A 30 -0.46 24.28 0.70
C GLN A 30 -0.03 23.74 -0.65
N TYR A 31 1.15 23.12 -0.69
CA TYR A 31 1.70 22.48 -1.88
C TYR A 31 1.76 20.97 -1.65
N ILE A 32 1.25 20.22 -2.61
CA ILE A 32 1.35 18.76 -2.66
C ILE A 32 2.12 18.39 -3.91
N SER A 33 3.13 17.54 -3.76
CA SER A 33 3.90 17.04 -4.90
C SER A 33 4.28 15.58 -4.64
N PHE A 34 4.05 14.73 -5.64
CA PHE A 34 4.47 13.34 -5.61
C PHE A 34 4.71 12.80 -7.03
N LYS A 35 5.46 11.72 -7.11
CA LYS A 35 5.63 10.99 -8.38
C LYS A 35 4.59 9.88 -8.46
N PHE A 36 4.17 9.59 -9.69
CA PHE A 36 3.36 8.42 -9.96
C PHE A 36 3.82 7.74 -11.25
N TYR A 37 3.52 6.46 -11.32
CA TYR A 37 3.90 5.58 -12.40
C TYR A 37 2.63 5.04 -13.04
N LEU A 38 2.56 5.10 -14.36
CA LEU A 38 1.45 4.56 -15.14
C LEU A 38 1.93 3.33 -15.89
N ILE A 39 1.25 2.21 -15.70
CA ILE A 39 1.58 0.93 -16.31
C ILE A 39 0.35 0.43 -17.04
N GLU A 40 0.51 0.11 -18.30
CA GLU A 40 -0.51 -0.62 -19.06
C GLU A 40 -0.36 -2.12 -18.75
N LEU A 41 -1.41 -2.71 -18.20
CA LEU A 41 -1.46 -4.14 -17.89
C LEU A 41 -2.04 -4.95 -19.06
N SER A 42 -3.01 -4.36 -19.75
CA SER A 42 -3.60 -4.85 -20.98
C SER A 42 -4.28 -3.68 -21.71
N PRO A 43 -4.66 -3.81 -22.98
CA PRO A 43 -5.35 -2.75 -23.69
C PRO A 43 -6.55 -2.21 -22.91
N GLY A 44 -6.51 -0.91 -22.59
CA GLY A 44 -7.54 -0.24 -21.83
C GLY A 44 -7.51 -0.41 -20.30
N LEU A 45 -6.58 -1.20 -19.76
CA LEU A 45 -6.39 -1.37 -18.32
C LEU A 45 -5.07 -0.76 -17.87
N LEU A 46 -5.14 0.37 -17.18
CA LEU A 46 -3.99 1.08 -16.65
C LEU A 46 -3.92 0.91 -15.13
N GLN A 47 -2.71 0.70 -14.62
CA GLN A 47 -2.45 0.72 -13.18
C GLN A 47 -1.61 1.93 -12.82
N VAL A 48 -2.02 2.62 -11.75
CA VAL A 48 -1.32 3.78 -11.19
C VAL A 48 -0.64 3.37 -9.89
N PHE A 49 0.67 3.58 -9.81
CA PHE A 49 1.42 3.48 -8.57
C PHE A 49 1.85 4.87 -8.12
N ILE A 50 1.73 5.17 -6.85
CA ILE A 50 2.05 6.48 -6.30
C ILE A 50 3.16 6.32 -5.27
N GLU A 51 4.24 7.07 -5.46
CA GLU A 51 5.36 7.14 -4.53
C GLU A 51 5.00 8.11 -3.40
N SER A 52 5.04 7.62 -2.15
CA SER A 52 4.73 8.43 -0.96
C SER A 52 3.40 9.19 -1.08
N PRO A 53 2.26 8.48 -1.22
CA PRO A 53 0.98 9.12 -1.46
C PRO A 53 0.58 10.06 -0.31
N PRO A 54 -0.06 11.20 -0.61
CA PRO A 54 -0.64 12.06 0.40
C PRO A 54 -1.83 11.40 1.09
N LYS A 55 -2.30 11.96 2.21
CA LYS A 55 -3.46 11.44 2.96
C LYS A 55 -4.74 11.35 2.12
N SER A 56 -4.90 12.20 1.12
CA SER A 56 -6.05 12.23 0.23
C SER A 56 -5.62 12.32 -1.23
N LEU A 57 -6.19 11.48 -2.07
CA LEU A 57 -5.98 11.45 -3.52
C LEU A 57 -7.18 12.01 -4.31
N LYS A 58 -8.18 12.58 -3.64
CA LYS A 58 -9.42 13.03 -4.30
C LYS A 58 -9.16 14.01 -5.44
N GLN A 59 -8.32 15.02 -5.20
CA GLN A 59 -7.99 16.04 -6.20
C GLN A 59 -7.17 15.47 -7.35
N PHE A 60 -6.20 14.62 -7.05
CA PHE A 60 -5.42 13.90 -8.05
C PHE A 60 -6.32 13.07 -8.98
N VAL A 61 -7.22 12.25 -8.43
CA VAL A 61 -8.18 11.44 -9.20
C VAL A 61 -9.11 12.33 -10.04
N SER A 62 -9.59 13.45 -9.47
CA SER A 62 -10.40 14.43 -10.20
C SER A 62 -9.64 15.05 -11.38
N THR A 63 -8.37 15.38 -11.17
CA THR A 63 -7.50 15.95 -12.22
C THR A 63 -7.25 14.95 -13.33
N LEU A 64 -6.95 13.69 -12.99
CA LEU A 64 -6.80 12.63 -14.00
C LEU A 64 -8.10 12.41 -14.78
N ARG A 65 -9.25 12.35 -14.12
CA ARG A 65 -10.55 12.22 -14.82
C ARG A 65 -10.77 13.35 -15.82
N ARG A 66 -10.44 14.59 -15.47
CA ARG A 66 -10.53 15.73 -16.39
C ARG A 66 -9.54 15.62 -17.55
N ALA A 67 -8.30 15.25 -17.27
CA ALA A 67 -7.27 15.09 -18.28
C ALA A 67 -7.64 14.03 -19.34
N PHE A 68 -8.33 12.98 -18.94
CA PHE A 68 -8.81 11.91 -19.81
C PHE A 68 -10.28 12.06 -20.23
N LEU A 69 -10.86 13.26 -20.11
CA LEU A 69 -12.22 13.58 -20.52
C LEU A 69 -13.31 12.63 -19.95
N GLY A 70 -13.08 12.09 -18.77
CA GLY A 70 -14.01 11.15 -18.12
C GLY A 70 -14.01 9.74 -18.70
N ALA A 71 -13.11 9.40 -19.61
CA ALA A 71 -13.06 8.09 -20.27
C ALA A 71 -12.64 6.92 -19.36
N PHE A 72 -12.19 7.21 -18.11
CA PHE A 72 -11.71 6.19 -17.18
C PHE A 72 -12.49 6.20 -15.86
N SER A 73 -12.74 5.00 -15.33
CA SER A 73 -13.07 4.77 -13.92
C SER A 73 -11.80 4.49 -13.13
N PHE A 74 -11.84 4.78 -11.83
CA PHE A 74 -10.71 4.52 -10.91
C PHE A 74 -11.22 3.66 -9.76
N ASP A 75 -10.59 2.51 -9.58
CA ASP A 75 -10.86 1.60 -8.48
C ASP A 75 -9.60 1.38 -7.65
N ALA A 76 -9.77 1.32 -6.33
CA ALA A 76 -8.67 0.98 -5.45
C ALA A 76 -8.34 -0.51 -5.58
N VAL A 77 -7.08 -0.81 -5.89
CA VAL A 77 -6.61 -2.20 -5.93
C VAL A 77 -6.52 -2.74 -4.51
N LYS A 78 -7.12 -3.90 -4.28
CA LYS A 78 -6.97 -4.66 -3.04
C LYS A 78 -5.97 -5.78 -3.24
N LEU A 79 -5.15 -6.02 -2.24
CA LEU A 79 -4.16 -7.08 -2.22
C LEU A 79 -4.63 -8.20 -1.29
N ASP A 80 -4.71 -9.42 -1.80
CA ASP A 80 -4.69 -10.58 -0.91
C ASP A 80 -3.26 -10.79 -0.43
N VAL A 81 -3.01 -10.38 0.81
CA VAL A 81 -1.67 -10.37 1.42
C VAL A 81 -1.10 -11.79 1.51
N TYR A 82 -1.96 -12.79 1.76
CA TYR A 82 -1.53 -14.17 1.89
C TYR A 82 -1.18 -14.80 0.53
N GLU A 83 -1.99 -14.58 -0.48
CA GLU A 83 -1.72 -15.03 -1.84
C GLU A 83 -0.46 -14.36 -2.41
N TRP A 84 -0.31 -13.07 -2.16
CA TRP A 84 0.90 -12.35 -2.56
C TRP A 84 2.17 -12.90 -1.88
N TYR A 85 2.06 -13.24 -0.59
CA TYR A 85 3.15 -13.89 0.14
C TYR A 85 3.55 -15.23 -0.47
N LYS A 86 2.59 -16.06 -0.88
CA LYS A 86 2.88 -17.35 -1.55
C LYS A 86 3.68 -17.11 -2.84
N ARG A 87 3.20 -16.24 -3.72
CA ARG A 87 3.89 -15.88 -4.96
C ARG A 87 5.29 -15.33 -4.71
N PHE A 88 5.40 -14.47 -3.73
CA PHE A 88 6.68 -13.90 -3.32
C PHE A 88 7.67 -14.96 -2.86
N LYS A 89 7.22 -15.93 -2.07
CA LYS A 89 8.05 -17.04 -1.59
C LYS A 89 8.56 -17.93 -2.73
N ASP A 90 7.74 -18.13 -3.75
CA ASP A 90 8.03 -18.97 -4.89
C ASP A 90 8.76 -18.20 -6.02
N PHE A 91 8.95 -16.88 -5.86
CA PHE A 91 9.60 -16.05 -6.86
C PHE A 91 11.09 -16.38 -6.97
N SER A 92 11.53 -16.60 -8.21
CA SER A 92 12.93 -16.91 -8.53
C SER A 92 13.87 -15.79 -8.06
N GLY A 93 14.90 -16.15 -7.33
CA GLY A 93 15.88 -15.21 -6.76
C GLY A 93 15.56 -14.71 -5.35
N VAL A 94 14.37 -14.98 -4.82
CA VAL A 94 14.03 -14.76 -3.41
C VAL A 94 14.38 -16.01 -2.61
N THR A 95 15.14 -15.84 -1.53
CA THR A 95 15.53 -16.94 -0.64
C THR A 95 15.46 -16.52 0.82
N ARG A 96 15.46 -17.47 1.74
CA ARG A 96 15.50 -17.27 3.20
C ARG A 96 14.40 -16.30 3.69
N VAL A 97 13.17 -16.49 3.22
CA VAL A 97 12.04 -15.67 3.63
C VAL A 97 11.70 -15.91 5.11
N ARG A 98 11.69 -14.85 5.89
CA ARG A 98 11.25 -14.85 7.30
C ARG A 98 10.08 -13.89 7.47
N ILE A 99 9.07 -14.29 8.20
CA ILE A 99 7.88 -13.48 8.48
C ILE A 99 8.07 -12.82 9.83
N LEU A 100 8.47 -11.55 9.82
CA LEU A 100 8.80 -10.79 11.02
C LEU A 100 7.55 -10.31 11.76
N LYS A 101 6.50 -9.93 11.01
CA LYS A 101 5.24 -9.44 11.58
C LYS A 101 4.07 -9.86 10.71
N ALA A 102 3.00 -10.28 11.34
CA ALA A 102 1.72 -10.56 10.70
C ALA A 102 0.60 -9.87 11.48
N GLN A 103 -0.37 -9.29 10.78
CA GLN A 103 -1.56 -8.69 11.37
C GLN A 103 -2.78 -9.22 10.63
N SER A 104 -3.75 -9.71 11.40
CA SER A 104 -5.02 -10.18 10.84
C SER A 104 -5.90 -9.01 10.40
N SER A 105 -6.82 -9.28 9.49
CA SER A 105 -8.03 -8.47 9.33
C SER A 105 -8.86 -8.53 10.61
N ILE A 106 -9.91 -7.71 10.68
CA ILE A 106 -10.86 -7.78 11.79
C ILE A 106 -11.52 -9.16 11.79
N ILE A 107 -11.51 -9.81 12.95
CA ILE A 107 -12.15 -11.10 13.20
C ILE A 107 -13.36 -10.84 14.09
N ASN A 108 -14.56 -11.07 13.59
CA ASN A 108 -15.77 -10.95 14.39
C ASN A 108 -15.91 -12.17 15.29
N ILE A 109 -16.18 -11.94 16.58
CA ILE A 109 -16.49 -12.97 17.56
C ILE A 109 -18.00 -13.24 17.55
N ASP A 110 -18.76 -12.17 17.60
CA ASP A 110 -20.21 -12.10 17.55
C ASP A 110 -20.66 -10.78 16.88
N ASP A 111 -21.95 -10.44 16.94
CA ASP A 111 -22.52 -9.25 16.30
C ASP A 111 -21.97 -7.94 16.89
N ASP A 112 -21.56 -7.96 18.17
CA ASP A 112 -21.14 -6.76 18.90
C ASP A 112 -19.63 -6.71 19.18
N SER A 113 -18.92 -7.84 18.97
CA SER A 113 -17.53 -7.98 19.37
C SER A 113 -16.62 -8.37 18.20
N SER A 114 -15.51 -7.68 18.09
CA SER A 114 -14.48 -8.00 17.11
C SER A 114 -13.08 -7.81 17.71
N PHE A 115 -12.10 -8.50 17.15
CA PHE A 115 -10.71 -8.31 17.52
C PHE A 115 -9.78 -8.34 16.30
N ARG A 116 -8.57 -7.87 16.51
CA ARG A 116 -7.49 -7.94 15.54
C ARG A 116 -6.24 -8.48 16.24
N ILE A 117 -5.55 -9.40 15.61
CA ILE A 117 -4.31 -9.97 16.12
C ILE A 117 -3.14 -9.38 15.35
N ALA A 118 -2.11 -8.99 16.09
CA ALA A 118 -0.80 -8.69 15.53
C ALA A 118 0.26 -9.53 16.26
N VAL A 119 1.08 -10.23 15.50
CA VAL A 119 2.14 -11.08 16.02
C VAL A 119 3.47 -10.64 15.40
N GLU A 120 4.48 -10.51 16.24
CA GLU A 120 5.87 -10.32 15.84
C GLU A 120 6.67 -11.57 16.20
N SER A 121 7.58 -12.00 15.34
CA SER A 121 8.37 -13.21 15.53
C SER A 121 9.73 -13.05 14.86
N SER A 122 10.74 -13.64 15.45
CA SER A 122 12.08 -13.73 14.86
C SER A 122 12.19 -14.81 13.75
N SER A 123 11.17 -15.67 13.63
CA SER A 123 11.15 -16.78 12.67
C SER A 123 9.94 -16.74 11.72
N ASN A 124 8.74 -16.99 12.22
CA ASN A 124 7.53 -17.03 11.41
C ASN A 124 6.29 -16.58 12.21
N ALA A 125 5.88 -15.33 12.01
CA ALA A 125 4.74 -14.75 12.70
C ALA A 125 3.39 -15.37 12.28
N ILE A 126 3.25 -15.89 11.05
CA ILE A 126 2.01 -16.55 10.61
C ILE A 126 1.77 -17.82 11.44
N VAL A 127 2.77 -18.68 11.57
CA VAL A 127 2.63 -19.93 12.36
C VAL A 127 2.24 -19.62 13.81
N GLN A 128 2.80 -18.57 14.40
CA GLN A 128 2.42 -18.17 15.75
C GLN A 128 1.00 -17.62 15.80
N MET A 129 0.59 -16.87 14.80
CA MET A 129 -0.78 -16.33 14.69
C MET A 129 -1.81 -17.45 14.51
N GLU A 130 -1.54 -18.45 13.66
CA GLU A 130 -2.41 -19.61 13.46
C GLU A 130 -2.68 -20.38 14.77
N ARG A 131 -1.66 -20.50 15.63
CA ARG A 131 -1.81 -21.12 16.95
C ARG A 131 -2.76 -20.35 17.87
N VAL A 132 -2.84 -19.04 17.73
CA VAL A 132 -3.74 -18.18 18.55
C VAL A 132 -5.17 -18.20 18.01
N VAL A 133 -5.31 -18.21 16.68
CA VAL A 133 -6.63 -18.14 16.01
C VAL A 133 -7.34 -19.50 16.03
N MET A 134 -6.60 -20.60 16.25
CA MET A 134 -7.09 -21.98 16.19
C MET A 134 -7.79 -22.28 14.83
N ASP A 135 -9.03 -22.78 14.87
CA ASP A 135 -9.77 -23.24 13.69
C ASP A 135 -10.46 -22.14 12.89
N ARG A 136 -10.21 -20.86 13.21
CA ARG A 136 -10.84 -19.74 12.50
C ARG A 136 -10.09 -19.43 11.21
N LYS A 137 -10.83 -19.07 10.15
CA LYS A 137 -10.24 -18.65 8.90
C LYS A 137 -9.43 -17.37 9.09
N LEU A 138 -8.12 -17.48 8.91
CA LEU A 138 -7.20 -16.35 9.00
C LEU A 138 -7.20 -15.56 7.69
N SER A 139 -7.48 -14.27 7.77
CA SER A 139 -7.26 -13.32 6.70
C SER A 139 -6.22 -12.29 7.15
N LEU A 140 -5.19 -12.08 6.34
CA LEU A 140 -4.11 -11.15 6.65
C LEU A 140 -4.42 -9.77 6.09
N ASP A 141 -4.26 -8.74 6.94
CA ASP A 141 -4.34 -7.33 6.56
C ASP A 141 -2.95 -6.73 6.28
N LYS A 142 -1.94 -7.15 7.09
CA LYS A 142 -0.56 -6.67 6.92
C LYS A 142 0.45 -7.78 7.17
N LEU A 143 1.57 -7.68 6.45
CA LEU A 143 2.68 -8.60 6.57
C LEU A 143 4.00 -7.85 6.43
N LYS A 144 4.97 -8.18 7.29
CA LYS A 144 6.35 -7.72 7.18
C LYS A 144 7.27 -8.93 7.04
N LEU A 145 8.06 -8.93 5.98
CA LEU A 145 8.97 -10.01 5.63
C LEU A 145 10.41 -9.52 5.59
N SER A 146 11.37 -10.35 5.98
CA SER A 146 12.76 -10.24 5.50
C SER A 146 13.08 -11.40 4.56
N PHE A 147 13.94 -11.13 3.59
CA PHE A 147 14.32 -12.08 2.55
C PHE A 147 15.67 -11.71 1.95
N PHE A 148 16.31 -12.67 1.30
CA PHE A 148 17.50 -12.41 0.50
C PHE A 148 17.13 -12.31 -0.96
N TYR A 149 17.58 -11.24 -1.61
CA TYR A 149 17.46 -11.01 -3.04
C TYR A 149 18.79 -10.46 -3.56
N GLN A 150 19.33 -11.08 -4.61
CA GLN A 150 20.65 -10.73 -5.15
C GLN A 150 21.73 -10.61 -4.06
N HIS A 151 21.80 -11.60 -3.16
CA HIS A 151 22.74 -11.69 -2.04
C HIS A 151 22.62 -10.61 -0.95
N THR A 152 21.60 -9.78 -1.01
CA THR A 152 21.35 -8.74 0.00
C THR A 152 20.09 -9.03 0.78
N GLU A 153 20.14 -8.89 2.12
CA GLU A 153 18.91 -8.96 2.93
C GLU A 153 18.07 -7.72 2.71
N ARG A 154 16.79 -7.93 2.49
CA ARG A 154 15.79 -6.90 2.22
C ARG A 154 14.59 -7.09 3.11
N VAL A 155 13.86 -6.00 3.32
CA VAL A 155 12.61 -6.00 4.09
C VAL A 155 11.49 -5.42 3.23
N VAL A 156 10.34 -6.10 3.24
CA VAL A 156 9.11 -5.62 2.63
C VAL A 156 7.97 -5.61 3.63
N GLU A 157 7.17 -4.56 3.61
CA GLU A 157 5.88 -4.49 4.30
C GLU A 157 4.77 -4.41 3.27
N LEU A 158 3.74 -5.24 3.46
CA LEU A 158 2.58 -5.35 2.58
C LEU A 158 1.32 -5.08 3.37
N SER A 159 0.32 -4.45 2.74
CA SER A 159 -1.02 -4.36 3.32
C SER A 159 -2.11 -4.65 2.30
N GLY A 160 -3.28 -5.06 2.78
CA GLY A 160 -4.46 -5.32 1.96
C GLY A 160 -4.95 -4.11 1.15
N ALA A 161 -4.59 -2.89 1.56
CA ALA A 161 -4.83 -1.66 0.80
C ALA A 161 -3.79 -1.43 -0.33
N PHE A 162 -3.03 -2.45 -0.71
CA PHE A 162 -1.96 -2.42 -1.72
C PHE A 162 -0.85 -1.39 -1.42
N ASN A 163 -0.57 -1.14 -0.14
CA ASN A 163 0.63 -0.41 0.24
C ASN A 163 1.79 -1.38 0.35
N ILE A 164 2.86 -1.11 -0.39
CA ILE A 164 4.08 -1.91 -0.41
C ILE A 164 5.24 -0.99 -0.06
N ILE A 165 5.96 -1.32 1.00
CA ILE A 165 7.15 -0.59 1.43
C ILE A 165 8.35 -1.53 1.30
N LEU A 166 9.28 -1.19 0.43
CA LEU A 166 10.54 -1.92 0.23
C LEU A 166 11.68 -1.07 0.79
N SER A 167 12.25 -1.50 1.91
CA SER A 167 13.32 -0.78 2.57
C SER A 167 14.65 -0.92 1.82
N GLY A 168 15.32 0.22 1.57
CA GLY A 168 16.63 0.25 0.91
C GLY A 168 16.61 0.06 -0.61
N TRP A 169 15.45 0.26 -1.25
CA TRP A 169 15.28 0.23 -2.70
C TRP A 169 14.88 1.60 -3.24
N SER A 170 15.31 1.91 -4.46
CA SER A 170 14.71 3.02 -5.20
C SER A 170 13.28 2.69 -5.62
N ALA A 171 12.48 3.71 -5.92
CA ALA A 171 11.10 3.50 -6.38
C ALA A 171 11.04 2.67 -7.68
N VAL A 172 12.00 2.85 -8.59
CA VAL A 172 12.07 2.10 -9.85
C VAL A 172 12.40 0.63 -9.61
N GLU A 173 13.39 0.33 -8.76
CA GLU A 173 13.72 -1.05 -8.38
C GLU A 173 12.54 -1.73 -7.69
N SER A 174 11.88 -1.03 -6.76
CA SER A 174 10.68 -1.52 -6.08
C SER A 174 9.58 -1.87 -7.07
N LEU A 175 9.30 -0.98 -8.01
CA LEU A 175 8.26 -1.18 -9.02
C LEU A 175 8.59 -2.36 -9.93
N THR A 176 9.83 -2.43 -10.42
CA THR A 176 10.30 -3.53 -11.27
C THR A 176 10.16 -4.88 -10.55
N PHE A 177 10.55 -4.94 -9.29
CA PHE A 177 10.43 -6.15 -8.47
C PHE A 177 8.96 -6.54 -8.25
N ILE A 178 8.09 -5.61 -7.86
CA ILE A 178 6.64 -5.84 -7.67
C ILE A 178 6.00 -6.40 -8.93
N MET A 179 6.33 -5.82 -10.08
CA MET A 179 5.80 -6.26 -11.38
C MET A 179 6.30 -7.66 -11.75
N SER A 180 7.56 -7.97 -11.46
CA SER A 180 8.13 -9.30 -11.72
C SER A 180 7.46 -10.37 -10.85
N VAL A 181 7.22 -10.12 -9.56
CA VAL A 181 6.49 -11.05 -8.67
C VAL A 181 5.06 -11.26 -9.16
N ARG A 182 4.41 -10.21 -9.68
CA ARG A 182 3.05 -10.29 -10.21
C ARG A 182 2.96 -11.09 -11.51
N SER A 183 3.95 -10.95 -12.39
CA SER A 183 3.97 -11.62 -13.71
C SER A 183 4.15 -13.13 -13.65
N CYS A 184 4.48 -13.69 -12.48
CA CYS A 184 4.60 -15.15 -12.29
C CYS A 184 3.24 -15.92 -12.37
N GLU A 185 2.14 -15.26 -12.75
CA GLU A 185 0.83 -15.90 -12.95
C GLU A 185 0.65 -16.61 -14.30
N SER A 186 1.60 -16.54 -15.22
CA SER A 186 1.38 -16.91 -16.63
C SER A 186 2.22 -18.10 -17.08
N ILE A 187 2.32 -19.15 -16.23
CA ILE A 187 2.83 -20.46 -16.70
C ILE A 187 1.94 -21.58 -16.18
#